data_e0c7af300604ff6c0057eabb85bb05e3
#
_entry.id   e0c7af300604ff6c0057eabb85bb05e3
#
_cell.length_a   1.000
_cell.length_b   1.000
_cell.length_c   1.000
_cell.angle_alpha   90.00
_cell.angle_beta   90.00
_cell.angle_gamma   90.00
#
_symmetry.space_group_name_H-M   'P 1'
#
loop_
_entity.id
_entity.type
_entity.pdbx_description
1 polymer ?
#
loop_
_entity_poly.entity_id
_entity_poly.type
_entity_poly.pdbx_seq_one_letter_code
_entity_poly.pdbx_strand_id
1 'polypeptide(L)'
;MITGGLIIWSAERAEEVLAAYRDLTESAPRELTAAAIVRLAPPAPFLPQAWHGKPIAGIQVCHSGAGAAADLAPVRALGNPIVDLVTPKPYAAMQSMLNAMEPKWLHRYWKAEFLPGLSSEFLDAFRSSALRVTSPLSQSIIFHVAGALNDHEDDDGAVGNRDAHYIGGFAGTWPPGASADPHIAWARDGWERIRRFSTGGNYINFQLAEDGTARTAAAYGTNYQRLQQAKATYDPDNLFRVNRNIAPAA
;
A
#
# COMPACT_ATOMS: atom_id res chain seq x y z
N MET A 1 -4.98 -23.12 -4.75
CA MET A 1 -3.96 -22.53 -5.67
C MET A 1 -4.45 -21.16 -6.09
N ILE A 2 -3.54 -20.19 -6.23
CA ILE A 2 -3.79 -18.87 -6.80
C ILE A 2 -2.82 -18.63 -7.95
N THR A 3 -3.12 -17.66 -8.82
CA THR A 3 -2.14 -17.12 -9.76
C THR A 3 -1.65 -15.78 -9.22
N GLY A 4 -0.37 -15.67 -8.90
CA GLY A 4 0.13 -14.44 -8.29
C GLY A 4 1.64 -14.28 -8.43
N GLY A 5 2.11 -13.08 -8.15
CA GLY A 5 3.51 -12.69 -8.27
C GLY A 5 3.68 -11.22 -8.58
N LEU A 6 4.82 -10.87 -9.16
CA LEU A 6 5.23 -9.51 -9.44
C LEU A 6 5.73 -9.43 -10.88
N ILE A 7 5.30 -8.43 -11.63
CA ILE A 7 5.85 -8.06 -12.93
C ILE A 7 6.57 -6.73 -12.75
N ILE A 8 7.80 -6.61 -13.25
CA ILE A 8 8.68 -5.45 -13.01
C ILE A 8 9.19 -4.90 -14.33
N TRP A 9 9.17 -3.57 -14.43
CA TRP A 9 9.72 -2.79 -15.54
C TRP A 9 10.72 -1.75 -15.05
N SER A 10 11.51 -1.17 -15.99
CA SER A 10 12.27 0.05 -15.72
C SER A 10 11.33 1.18 -15.28
N ALA A 11 11.75 1.98 -14.29
CA ALA A 11 10.99 3.16 -13.88
C ALA A 11 10.89 4.25 -14.96
N GLU A 12 11.65 4.17 -16.05
CA GLU A 12 11.42 4.99 -17.23
C GLU A 12 10.01 4.80 -17.81
N ARG A 13 9.43 3.62 -17.58
CA ARG A 13 8.05 3.28 -17.96
C ARG A 13 7.04 3.44 -16.81
N ALA A 14 7.42 4.08 -15.71
CA ALA A 14 6.55 4.16 -14.51
C ALA A 14 5.19 4.80 -14.80
N GLU A 15 5.12 5.79 -15.69
CA GLU A 15 3.86 6.40 -16.11
C GLU A 15 2.93 5.38 -16.77
N GLU A 16 3.43 4.64 -17.75
CA GLU A 16 2.70 3.60 -18.47
C GLU A 16 2.28 2.44 -17.55
N VAL A 17 3.19 2.01 -16.65
CA VAL A 17 2.93 0.93 -15.68
C VAL A 17 1.85 1.35 -14.67
N LEU A 18 1.88 2.57 -14.16
CA LEU A 18 0.89 3.08 -13.21
C LEU A 18 -0.48 3.30 -13.88
N ALA A 19 -0.51 3.76 -15.14
CA ALA A 19 -1.74 3.84 -15.92
C ALA A 19 -2.35 2.45 -16.14
N ALA A 20 -1.55 1.47 -16.56
CA ALA A 20 -2.01 0.09 -16.73
C ALA A 20 -2.48 -0.55 -15.41
N TYR A 21 -1.85 -0.21 -14.28
CA TYR A 21 -2.31 -0.62 -12.95
C TYR A 21 -3.69 -0.05 -12.63
N ARG A 22 -3.92 1.24 -12.87
CA ARG A 22 -5.23 1.87 -12.71
C ARG A 22 -6.28 1.16 -13.56
N ASP A 23 -6.03 1.02 -14.86
CA ASP A 23 -6.98 0.43 -15.81
C ASP A 23 -7.29 -1.04 -15.45
N LEU A 24 -6.30 -1.81 -14.99
CA LEU A 24 -6.47 -3.15 -14.45
C LEU A 24 -7.40 -3.17 -13.23
N THR A 25 -7.18 -2.28 -12.28
CA THR A 25 -7.91 -2.29 -10.99
C THR A 25 -9.30 -1.68 -11.08
N GLU A 26 -9.54 -0.73 -11.98
CA GLU A 26 -10.88 -0.18 -12.25
C GLU A 26 -11.84 -1.21 -12.87
N SER A 27 -11.30 -2.19 -13.60
CA SER A 27 -12.07 -3.27 -14.24
C SER A 27 -11.84 -4.64 -13.60
N ALA A 28 -11.17 -4.69 -12.44
CA ALA A 28 -10.77 -5.93 -11.80
C ALA A 28 -11.97 -6.79 -11.41
N PRO A 29 -11.98 -8.10 -11.76
CA PRO A 29 -12.94 -9.02 -11.20
C PRO A 29 -12.69 -9.18 -9.69
N ARG A 30 -13.72 -9.65 -8.97
CA ARG A 30 -13.68 -9.85 -7.51
C ARG A 30 -12.51 -10.73 -7.03
N GLU A 31 -12.06 -11.62 -7.89
CA GLU A 31 -10.97 -12.56 -7.63
C GLU A 31 -9.58 -11.94 -7.71
N LEU A 32 -9.45 -10.73 -8.28
CA LEU A 32 -8.17 -10.06 -8.50
C LEU A 32 -7.94 -8.96 -7.48
N THR A 33 -6.82 -9.03 -6.78
CA THR A 33 -6.25 -7.89 -6.05
C THR A 33 -4.85 -7.59 -6.57
N ALA A 34 -4.45 -6.31 -6.53
CA ALA A 34 -3.18 -5.87 -7.05
C ALA A 34 -2.56 -4.75 -6.21
N ALA A 35 -1.25 -4.55 -6.35
CA ALA A 35 -0.55 -3.39 -5.81
C ALA A 35 0.47 -2.88 -6.83
N ALA A 36 0.55 -1.55 -7.00
CA ALA A 36 1.63 -0.91 -7.75
C ALA A 36 2.76 -0.51 -6.81
N ILE A 37 4.00 -0.72 -7.25
CA ILE A 37 5.20 -0.44 -6.46
C ILE A 37 6.17 0.36 -7.32
N VAL A 38 6.74 1.44 -6.76
CA VAL A 38 7.87 2.18 -7.36
C VAL A 38 8.96 2.29 -6.30
N ARG A 39 10.16 1.81 -6.63
CA ARG A 39 11.30 1.77 -5.71
C ARG A 39 12.63 1.59 -6.45
N LEU A 40 13.74 1.57 -5.71
CA LEU A 40 14.99 1.01 -6.23
C LEU A 40 14.95 -0.52 -6.18
N ALA A 41 15.45 -1.17 -7.21
CA ALA A 41 15.52 -2.62 -7.28
C ALA A 41 16.39 -3.19 -6.16
N PRO A 42 15.85 -4.06 -5.28
CA PRO A 42 16.64 -4.68 -4.23
C PRO A 42 17.64 -5.69 -4.82
N PRO A 43 18.71 -6.04 -4.09
CA PRO A 43 19.65 -7.10 -4.49
C PRO A 43 19.00 -8.49 -4.24
N ALA A 44 17.91 -8.78 -4.95
CA ALA A 44 17.15 -10.00 -4.83
C ALA A 44 17.51 -11.02 -5.92
N PRO A 45 17.55 -12.34 -5.61
CA PRO A 45 17.99 -13.37 -6.57
C PRO A 45 17.14 -13.46 -7.84
N PHE A 46 15.89 -13.02 -7.79
CA PHE A 46 14.96 -13.04 -8.93
C PHE A 46 15.14 -11.85 -9.89
N LEU A 47 15.97 -10.85 -9.51
CA LEU A 47 16.27 -9.71 -10.34
C LEU A 47 17.68 -9.84 -10.97
N PRO A 48 17.85 -9.56 -12.28
CA PRO A 48 19.17 -9.50 -12.88
C PRO A 48 20.07 -8.49 -12.15
N GLN A 49 21.30 -8.88 -11.84
CA GLN A 49 22.25 -8.06 -11.09
C GLN A 49 22.45 -6.66 -11.71
N ALA A 50 22.37 -6.55 -13.02
CA ALA A 50 22.47 -5.28 -13.72
C ALA A 50 21.38 -4.25 -13.36
N TRP A 51 20.30 -4.70 -12.71
CA TRP A 51 19.21 -3.85 -12.26
C TRP A 51 19.31 -3.46 -10.79
N HIS A 52 20.11 -4.14 -9.97
CA HIS A 52 20.21 -3.84 -8.55
C HIS A 52 20.53 -2.35 -8.32
N GLY A 53 19.77 -1.70 -7.46
CA GLY A 53 19.88 -0.26 -7.14
C GLY A 53 19.31 0.69 -8.20
N LYS A 54 18.84 0.22 -9.36
CA LYS A 54 18.20 1.07 -10.37
C LYS A 54 16.72 1.26 -10.07
N PRO A 55 16.12 2.39 -10.46
CA PRO A 55 14.70 2.63 -10.29
C PRO A 55 13.84 1.66 -11.11
N ILE A 56 12.85 1.06 -10.48
CA ILE A 56 11.88 0.13 -11.08
C ILE A 56 10.45 0.52 -10.72
N ALA A 57 9.52 0.14 -11.60
CA ALA A 57 8.09 0.12 -11.35
C ALA A 57 7.57 -1.31 -11.51
N GLY A 58 6.62 -1.72 -10.68
CA GLY A 58 6.09 -3.08 -10.75
C GLY A 58 4.63 -3.16 -10.36
N ILE A 59 3.97 -4.22 -10.82
CA ILE A 59 2.60 -4.57 -10.44
C ILE A 59 2.64 -5.96 -9.80
N GLN A 60 2.28 -6.01 -8.52
CA GLN A 60 2.05 -7.26 -7.80
C GLN A 60 0.59 -7.64 -7.97
N VAL A 61 0.31 -8.91 -8.25
CA VAL A 61 -1.05 -9.42 -8.42
C VAL A 61 -1.27 -10.70 -7.62
N CYS A 62 -2.51 -10.88 -7.17
CA CYS A 62 -3.00 -12.12 -6.60
C CYS A 62 -4.40 -12.36 -7.16
N HIS A 63 -4.56 -13.46 -7.91
CA HIS A 63 -5.82 -13.85 -8.54
C HIS A 63 -6.26 -15.23 -8.05
N SER A 64 -7.41 -15.31 -7.40
CA SER A 64 -7.93 -16.54 -6.78
C SER A 64 -8.80 -17.39 -7.72
N GLY A 65 -9.23 -16.84 -8.86
CA GLY A 65 -10.09 -17.50 -9.83
C GLY A 65 -9.35 -18.16 -11.00
N ALA A 66 -10.08 -18.77 -11.88
CA ALA A 66 -9.55 -19.43 -13.08
C ALA A 66 -9.24 -18.47 -14.24
N GLY A 67 -9.78 -17.25 -14.24
CA GLY A 67 -9.68 -16.26 -15.33
C GLY A 67 -8.35 -15.50 -15.41
N ALA A 68 -7.39 -15.77 -14.53
CA ALA A 68 -6.16 -14.98 -14.35
C ALA A 68 -5.40 -14.69 -15.66
N ALA A 69 -5.36 -15.61 -16.62
CA ALA A 69 -4.65 -15.41 -17.87
C ALA A 69 -5.30 -14.31 -18.72
N ALA A 70 -6.62 -14.27 -18.80
CA ALA A 70 -7.37 -13.26 -19.54
C ALA A 70 -7.33 -11.90 -18.83
N ASP A 71 -7.55 -11.90 -17.51
CA ASP A 71 -7.62 -10.67 -16.72
C ASP A 71 -6.26 -9.95 -16.64
N LEU A 72 -5.14 -10.69 -16.69
CA LEU A 72 -3.79 -10.12 -16.68
C LEU A 72 -3.22 -9.86 -18.08
N ALA A 73 -3.92 -10.26 -19.15
CA ALA A 73 -3.45 -10.05 -20.52
C ALA A 73 -3.16 -8.57 -20.86
N PRO A 74 -3.99 -7.58 -20.45
CA PRO A 74 -3.70 -6.17 -20.73
C PRO A 74 -2.39 -5.68 -20.12
N VAL A 75 -2.08 -6.07 -18.88
CA VAL A 75 -0.83 -5.69 -18.21
C VAL A 75 0.37 -6.38 -18.87
N ARG A 76 0.24 -7.65 -19.25
CA ARG A 76 1.30 -8.36 -19.98
C ARG A 76 1.52 -7.82 -21.38
N ALA A 77 0.48 -7.24 -22.00
CA ALA A 77 0.58 -6.59 -23.32
C ALA A 77 1.48 -5.33 -23.31
N LEU A 78 1.79 -4.75 -22.14
CA LEU A 78 2.83 -3.73 -22.04
C LEU A 78 4.18 -4.22 -22.58
N GLY A 79 4.44 -5.52 -22.53
CA GLY A 79 5.66 -6.13 -23.02
C GLY A 79 6.94 -5.68 -22.31
N ASN A 80 8.06 -6.32 -22.67
CA ASN A 80 9.42 -5.98 -22.24
C ASN A 80 9.58 -5.79 -20.70
N PRO A 81 9.04 -6.67 -19.83
CA PRO A 81 9.33 -6.62 -18.42
C PRO A 81 10.78 -7.03 -18.15
N ILE A 82 11.37 -6.51 -17.07
CA ILE A 82 12.65 -7.00 -16.54
C ILE A 82 12.47 -8.45 -16.05
N VAL A 83 11.36 -8.70 -15.36
CA VAL A 83 10.91 -10.03 -14.92
C VAL A 83 9.39 -10.10 -14.88
N ASP A 84 8.82 -11.29 -15.16
CA ASP A 84 7.45 -11.68 -14.86
C ASP A 84 7.48 -12.94 -13.98
N LEU A 85 7.13 -12.78 -12.72
CA LEU A 85 7.11 -13.83 -11.69
C LEU A 85 5.70 -14.33 -11.38
N VAL A 86 4.72 -13.92 -12.19
CA VAL A 86 3.32 -14.30 -11.99
C VAL A 86 3.08 -15.72 -12.50
N THR A 87 2.90 -16.64 -11.55
CA THR A 87 2.71 -18.07 -11.80
C THR A 87 1.66 -18.64 -10.86
N PRO A 88 1.03 -19.80 -11.20
CA PRO A 88 0.24 -20.56 -10.24
C PRO A 88 1.10 -20.99 -9.06
N LYS A 89 0.59 -20.78 -7.84
CA LYS A 89 1.27 -21.17 -6.59
C LYS A 89 0.28 -21.33 -5.43
N PRO A 90 0.67 -22.00 -4.34
CA PRO A 90 -0.08 -21.97 -3.08
C PRO A 90 -0.18 -20.55 -2.53
N TYR A 91 -1.31 -20.18 -1.93
CA TYR A 91 -1.49 -18.85 -1.31
C TYR A 91 -0.43 -18.57 -0.21
N ALA A 92 -0.05 -19.59 0.56
CA ALA A 92 1.02 -19.45 1.56
C ALA A 92 2.37 -18.99 0.94
N ALA A 93 2.69 -19.46 -0.27
CA ALA A 93 3.90 -19.00 -0.98
C ALA A 93 3.78 -17.54 -1.43
N MET A 94 2.58 -17.09 -1.80
CA MET A 94 2.31 -15.68 -2.10
C MET A 94 2.48 -14.81 -0.85
N GLN A 95 1.91 -15.23 0.28
CA GLN A 95 2.00 -14.52 1.56
C GLN A 95 3.45 -14.35 2.05
N SER A 96 4.29 -15.34 1.82
CA SER A 96 5.68 -15.31 2.29
C SER A 96 6.67 -14.68 1.30
N MET A 97 6.22 -14.30 0.11
CA MET A 97 7.09 -13.84 -0.98
C MET A 97 7.96 -12.63 -0.59
N LEU A 98 7.45 -11.74 0.25
CA LEU A 98 8.14 -10.51 0.66
C LEU A 98 8.86 -10.62 2.02
N ASN A 99 8.74 -11.74 2.73
CA ASN A 99 9.29 -11.88 4.10
C ASN A 99 10.79 -11.59 4.17
N ALA A 100 11.55 -12.04 3.18
CA ALA A 100 13.00 -11.83 3.16
C ALA A 100 13.39 -10.35 2.97
N MET A 101 12.50 -9.54 2.37
CA MET A 101 12.73 -8.11 2.11
C MET A 101 12.26 -7.21 3.24
N GLU A 102 11.54 -7.76 4.24
CA GLU A 102 10.93 -7.03 5.35
C GLU A 102 11.45 -7.50 6.73
N PRO A 103 12.77 -7.52 6.97
CA PRO A 103 13.32 -7.97 8.25
C PRO A 103 12.92 -7.03 9.40
N LYS A 104 12.68 -7.61 10.59
CA LYS A 104 12.14 -6.89 11.77
C LYS A 104 13.07 -5.83 12.35
N TRP A 105 14.37 -5.89 12.08
CA TRP A 105 15.37 -4.97 12.62
C TRP A 105 15.49 -3.64 11.87
N LEU A 106 14.81 -3.46 10.71
CA LEU A 106 14.81 -2.20 9.99
C LEU A 106 13.91 -1.16 10.66
N HIS A 107 14.37 0.09 10.66
CA HIS A 107 13.55 1.23 11.02
C HIS A 107 12.63 1.62 9.84
N ARG A 108 11.40 2.01 10.16
CA ARG A 108 10.38 2.35 9.16
C ARG A 108 9.59 3.58 9.57
N TYR A 109 9.28 4.38 8.56
CA TYR A 109 8.39 5.52 8.66
C TYR A 109 7.39 5.50 7.51
N TRP A 110 6.10 5.38 7.83
CA TRP A 110 5.03 5.24 6.87
C TRP A 110 4.12 6.46 6.86
N LYS A 111 3.75 6.92 5.65
CA LYS A 111 2.64 7.87 5.45
C LYS A 111 1.79 7.37 4.29
N ALA A 112 0.49 7.22 4.54
CA ALA A 112 -0.45 6.71 3.55
C ALA A 112 -1.82 7.36 3.70
N GLU A 113 -2.62 7.32 2.64
CA GLU A 113 -3.98 7.82 2.56
C GLU A 113 -4.91 6.81 1.91
N PHE A 114 -6.17 6.80 2.32
CA PHE A 114 -7.25 6.22 1.54
C PHE A 114 -7.58 7.11 0.35
N LEU A 115 -7.81 6.48 -0.81
CA LEU A 115 -8.06 7.16 -2.08
C LEU A 115 -9.32 6.58 -2.73
N PRO A 116 -10.22 7.42 -3.25
CA PRO A 116 -11.44 6.96 -3.93
C PRO A 116 -11.16 6.47 -5.36
N GLY A 117 -10.04 6.87 -5.95
CA GLY A 117 -9.64 6.55 -7.32
C GLY A 117 -8.23 7.03 -7.63
N LEU A 118 -7.75 6.74 -8.82
CA LEU A 118 -6.40 7.07 -9.29
C LEU A 118 -6.46 8.04 -10.48
N SER A 119 -6.70 9.34 -10.22
CA SER A 119 -6.66 10.33 -11.28
C SER A 119 -5.26 10.48 -11.89
N SER A 120 -5.16 11.00 -13.10
CA SER A 120 -3.86 11.24 -13.76
C SER A 120 -2.99 12.19 -12.94
N GLU A 121 -3.58 13.23 -12.32
CA GLU A 121 -2.86 14.16 -11.45
C GLU A 121 -2.32 13.46 -10.17
N PHE A 122 -3.10 12.51 -9.61
CA PHE A 122 -2.62 11.70 -8.49
C PHE A 122 -1.43 10.83 -8.92
N LEU A 123 -1.55 10.11 -10.05
CA LEU A 123 -0.49 9.24 -10.56
C LEU A 123 0.79 10.03 -10.85
N ASP A 124 0.69 11.23 -11.40
CA ASP A 124 1.85 12.11 -11.64
C ASP A 124 2.50 12.60 -10.35
N ALA A 125 1.70 13.03 -9.36
CA ALA A 125 2.20 13.44 -8.03
C ALA A 125 2.88 12.28 -7.30
N PHE A 126 2.29 11.08 -7.36
CA PHE A 126 2.83 9.85 -6.78
C PHE A 126 4.14 9.45 -7.46
N ARG A 127 4.15 9.33 -8.80
CA ARG A 127 5.32 8.95 -9.60
C ARG A 127 6.49 9.90 -9.37
N SER A 128 6.25 11.21 -9.46
CA SER A 128 7.31 12.22 -9.28
C SER A 128 7.93 12.20 -7.88
N SER A 129 7.16 11.84 -6.87
CA SER A 129 7.65 11.67 -5.50
C SER A 129 8.38 10.34 -5.31
N ALA A 130 7.83 9.25 -5.86
CA ALA A 130 8.38 7.91 -5.79
C ALA A 130 9.77 7.79 -6.42
N LEU A 131 9.99 8.47 -7.56
CA LEU A 131 11.28 8.47 -8.25
C LEU A 131 12.41 9.20 -7.50
N ARG A 132 12.08 9.94 -6.42
CA ARG A 132 13.07 10.60 -5.54
C ARG A 132 13.41 9.77 -4.30
N VAL A 133 13.12 8.46 -4.33
CA VAL A 133 13.40 7.54 -3.22
C VAL A 133 14.85 7.61 -2.75
N THR A 134 15.07 7.64 -1.44
CA THR A 134 16.36 7.91 -0.80
C THR A 134 17.11 6.64 -0.36
N SER A 135 16.47 5.47 -0.45
CA SER A 135 17.05 4.21 0.00
C SER A 135 16.52 3.03 -0.84
N PRO A 136 17.35 2.03 -1.16
CA PRO A 136 16.88 0.81 -1.81
C PRO A 136 15.93 -0.03 -0.93
N LEU A 137 15.87 0.27 0.38
CA LEU A 137 14.94 -0.35 1.32
C LEU A 137 13.57 0.34 1.32
N SER A 138 13.51 1.62 0.91
CA SER A 138 12.29 2.42 0.85
C SER A 138 11.45 2.09 -0.38
N GLN A 139 10.13 2.30 -0.27
CA GLN A 139 9.21 2.04 -1.37
C GLN A 139 8.01 2.98 -1.35
N SER A 140 7.48 3.23 -2.53
CA SER A 140 6.18 3.84 -2.74
C SER A 140 5.23 2.76 -3.23
N ILE A 141 4.02 2.71 -2.67
CA ILE A 141 3.08 1.63 -2.95
C ILE A 141 1.65 2.16 -3.04
N ILE A 142 0.87 1.57 -3.95
CA ILE A 142 -0.58 1.76 -4.06
C ILE A 142 -1.20 0.36 -3.97
N PHE A 143 -1.97 0.11 -2.91
CA PHE A 143 -2.74 -1.12 -2.75
C PHE A 143 -4.13 -0.93 -3.35
N HIS A 144 -4.62 -1.90 -4.10
CA HIS A 144 -6.03 -2.01 -4.48
C HIS A 144 -6.83 -2.61 -3.31
N VAL A 145 -7.86 -1.91 -2.89
CA VAL A 145 -8.74 -2.28 -1.78
C VAL A 145 -10.15 -2.45 -2.36
N ALA A 146 -10.56 -3.70 -2.58
CA ALA A 146 -11.82 -4.01 -3.24
C ALA A 146 -12.34 -5.40 -2.89
N GLY A 147 -13.40 -5.82 -3.55
CA GLY A 147 -14.00 -7.14 -3.38
C GLY A 147 -14.74 -7.27 -2.05
N ALA A 148 -14.50 -8.34 -1.31
CA ALA A 148 -15.21 -8.65 -0.07
C ALA A 148 -15.14 -7.55 1.00
N LEU A 149 -14.07 -6.73 0.99
CA LEU A 149 -13.93 -5.62 1.94
C LEU A 149 -15.01 -4.55 1.73
N ASN A 150 -15.40 -4.30 0.49
CA ASN A 150 -16.37 -3.26 0.10
C ASN A 150 -17.82 -3.78 0.05
N ASP A 151 -18.06 -5.08 0.34
CA ASP A 151 -19.42 -5.65 0.44
C ASP A 151 -20.12 -5.32 1.76
N HIS A 152 -19.41 -4.72 2.68
CA HIS A 152 -19.90 -4.38 4.02
C HIS A 152 -20.29 -2.90 4.10
N GLU A 153 -21.31 -2.61 4.89
CA GLU A 153 -21.69 -1.23 5.22
C GLU A 153 -20.66 -0.57 6.15
N ASP A 154 -20.64 0.75 6.18
CA ASP A 154 -19.67 1.50 6.99
C ASP A 154 -19.78 1.24 8.50
N ASP A 155 -20.95 0.79 9.00
CA ASP A 155 -21.19 0.47 10.39
C ASP A 155 -20.99 -1.02 10.73
N ASP A 156 -20.59 -1.84 9.75
CA ASP A 156 -20.29 -3.26 9.95
C ASP A 156 -18.87 -3.43 10.51
N GLY A 157 -18.81 -3.56 11.83
CA GLY A 157 -17.54 -3.70 12.56
C GLY A 157 -16.87 -2.38 12.91
N ALA A 158 -15.55 -2.38 12.96
CA ALA A 158 -14.75 -1.20 13.33
C ALA A 158 -14.17 -0.45 12.12
N VAL A 159 -14.02 -1.12 10.98
CA VAL A 159 -13.39 -0.55 9.78
C VAL A 159 -14.38 0.39 9.09
N GLY A 160 -14.00 1.66 8.97
CA GLY A 160 -14.70 2.65 8.16
C GLY A 160 -14.02 2.86 6.79
N ASN A 161 -14.41 3.94 6.11
CA ASN A 161 -13.85 4.32 4.80
C ASN A 161 -14.03 3.22 3.73
N ARG A 162 -15.23 2.61 3.68
CA ARG A 162 -15.57 1.55 2.71
C ARG A 162 -15.67 2.07 1.28
N ASP A 163 -15.78 3.38 1.10
CA ASP A 163 -15.74 4.11 -0.17
C ASP A 163 -14.32 4.24 -0.76
N ALA A 164 -13.29 3.91 0.02
CA ALA A 164 -11.93 3.90 -0.47
C ALA A 164 -11.66 2.65 -1.34
N HIS A 165 -11.15 2.89 -2.55
CA HIS A 165 -10.75 1.82 -3.46
C HIS A 165 -9.25 1.55 -3.44
N TYR A 166 -8.45 2.47 -2.86
CA TYR A 166 -7.01 2.33 -2.81
C TYR A 166 -6.44 2.87 -1.49
N ILE A 167 -5.24 2.34 -1.15
CA ILE A 167 -4.37 2.91 -0.13
C ILE A 167 -3.06 3.26 -0.83
N GLY A 168 -2.73 4.55 -0.90
CA GLY A 168 -1.49 5.02 -1.51
C GLY A 168 -0.55 5.66 -0.49
N GLY A 169 0.76 5.37 -0.57
CA GLY A 169 1.69 5.95 0.37
C GLY A 169 3.17 5.67 0.13
N PHE A 170 3.97 6.15 1.07
CA PHE A 170 5.42 6.11 1.04
C PHE A 170 5.96 5.49 2.32
N ALA A 171 6.85 4.52 2.18
CA ALA A 171 7.54 3.84 3.26
C ALA A 171 9.03 4.15 3.23
N GLY A 172 9.47 5.09 4.04
CA GLY A 172 10.88 5.32 4.33
C GLY A 172 11.42 4.19 5.19
N THR A 173 12.48 3.52 4.74
CA THR A 173 13.07 2.37 5.45
C THR A 173 14.60 2.50 5.44
N TRP A 174 15.23 2.27 6.59
CA TRP A 174 16.68 2.37 6.76
C TRP A 174 17.20 1.41 7.84
N PRO A 175 18.48 1.00 7.77
CA PRO A 175 19.07 0.14 8.79
C PRO A 175 19.40 0.91 10.09
N PRO A 176 19.54 0.24 11.22
CA PRO A 176 20.08 0.83 12.45
C PRO A 176 21.42 1.55 12.21
N GLY A 177 21.58 2.72 12.83
CA GLY A 177 22.79 3.54 12.68
C GLY A 177 22.81 4.48 11.45
N ALA A 178 21.92 4.30 10.48
CA ALA A 178 21.76 5.29 9.41
C ALA A 178 20.89 6.47 9.87
N SER A 179 21.09 7.65 9.26
CA SER A 179 20.25 8.82 9.52
C SER A 179 18.81 8.56 9.07
N ALA A 180 17.85 8.89 9.92
CA ALA A 180 16.42 8.79 9.63
C ALA A 180 15.92 9.94 8.74
N ASP A 181 16.52 11.13 8.88
CA ASP A 181 16.01 12.39 8.36
C ASP A 181 15.70 12.39 6.86
N PRO A 182 16.59 11.92 5.95
CA PRO A 182 16.31 11.95 4.53
C PRO A 182 15.14 11.04 4.15
N HIS A 183 14.96 9.91 4.87
CA HIS A 183 13.90 8.94 4.60
C HIS A 183 12.55 9.43 5.10
N ILE A 184 12.53 10.05 6.29
CA ILE A 184 11.34 10.68 6.86
C ILE A 184 10.92 11.89 6.02
N ALA A 185 11.85 12.77 5.65
CA ALA A 185 11.56 13.92 4.80
C ALA A 185 10.98 13.50 3.45
N TRP A 186 11.56 12.50 2.79
CA TRP A 186 11.05 11.98 1.53
C TRP A 186 9.63 11.43 1.65
N ALA A 187 9.36 10.64 2.68
CA ALA A 187 8.03 10.06 2.88
C ALA A 187 6.99 11.13 3.21
N ARG A 188 7.33 12.16 4.01
CA ARG A 188 6.47 13.30 4.31
C ARG A 188 6.18 14.14 3.07
N ASP A 189 7.21 14.51 2.31
CA ASP A 189 7.07 15.30 1.08
C ASP A 189 6.19 14.59 0.05
N GLY A 190 6.38 13.29 -0.11
CA GLY A 190 5.55 12.47 -1.00
C GLY A 190 4.10 12.45 -0.55
N TRP A 191 3.88 12.20 0.75
CA TRP A 191 2.56 12.18 1.35
C TRP A 191 1.84 13.55 1.24
N GLU A 192 2.50 14.66 1.53
CA GLU A 192 1.91 16.00 1.41
C GLU A 192 1.40 16.28 -0.02
N ARG A 193 2.07 15.76 -1.03
CA ARG A 193 1.66 15.93 -2.43
C ARG A 193 0.42 15.12 -2.80
N ILE A 194 0.23 13.95 -2.19
CA ILE A 194 -0.89 13.06 -2.52
C ILE A 194 -2.10 13.22 -1.59
N ARG A 195 -1.95 13.77 -0.38
CA ARG A 195 -3.05 13.86 0.61
C ARG A 195 -4.26 14.65 0.14
N ARG A 196 -4.09 15.57 -0.80
CA ARG A 196 -5.22 16.34 -1.39
C ARG A 196 -6.20 15.48 -2.19
N PHE A 197 -5.81 14.26 -2.55
CA PHE A 197 -6.65 13.29 -3.26
C PHE A 197 -7.32 12.29 -2.31
N SER A 198 -7.06 12.41 -1.01
CA SER A 198 -7.57 11.50 0.02
C SER A 198 -9.06 11.67 0.26
N THR A 199 -9.72 10.58 0.69
CA THR A 199 -11.07 10.62 1.28
C THR A 199 -11.10 11.23 2.69
N GLY A 200 -9.93 11.56 3.25
CA GLY A 200 -9.77 12.12 4.60
C GLY A 200 -9.36 11.11 5.68
N GLY A 201 -9.39 9.81 5.38
CA GLY A 201 -8.96 8.74 6.27
C GLY A 201 -7.67 8.06 5.85
N ASN A 202 -7.18 7.16 6.69
CA ASN A 202 -6.05 6.29 6.36
C ASN A 202 -6.16 4.96 7.12
N TYR A 203 -5.42 3.96 6.66
CA TYR A 203 -5.39 2.67 7.34
C TYR A 203 -4.69 2.78 8.70
N ILE A 204 -5.40 2.43 9.77
CA ILE A 204 -4.95 2.62 11.16
C ILE A 204 -3.57 2.01 11.45
N ASN A 205 -3.25 0.86 10.83
CA ASN A 205 -1.96 0.19 11.03
C ASN A 205 -0.77 0.91 10.37
N PHE A 206 -1.02 1.89 9.50
CA PHE A 206 0.00 2.75 8.90
C PHE A 206 0.19 4.08 9.64
N GLN A 207 -0.59 4.32 10.71
CA GLN A 207 -0.43 5.51 11.53
C GLN A 207 0.80 5.42 12.44
N LEU A 208 1.43 6.56 12.62
CA LEU A 208 2.56 6.75 13.53
C LEU A 208 2.11 7.52 14.80
N ALA A 209 2.96 7.56 15.82
CA ALA A 209 2.65 8.24 17.07
C ALA A 209 2.35 9.75 16.88
N GLU A 210 2.92 10.36 15.85
CA GLU A 210 2.73 11.77 15.50
C GLU A 210 1.38 12.10 14.83
N ASP A 211 0.63 11.08 14.38
CA ASP A 211 -0.60 11.30 13.59
C ASP A 211 -1.76 11.87 14.42
N GLY A 212 -1.73 11.69 15.73
CA GLY A 212 -2.67 12.30 16.66
C GLY A 212 -4.10 11.72 16.60
N THR A 213 -4.94 12.18 17.54
CA THR A 213 -6.31 11.65 17.74
C THR A 213 -7.23 11.91 16.55
N ALA A 214 -7.10 13.06 15.90
CA ALA A 214 -7.95 13.40 14.75
C ALA A 214 -7.78 12.43 13.58
N ARG A 215 -6.55 12.02 13.28
CA ARG A 215 -6.29 11.01 12.24
C ARG A 215 -6.72 9.61 12.67
N THR A 216 -6.61 9.29 13.96
CA THR A 216 -7.15 8.04 14.51
C THR A 216 -8.68 8.00 14.34
N ALA A 217 -9.38 9.08 14.66
CA ALA A 217 -10.82 9.18 14.47
C ALA A 217 -11.20 9.05 12.98
N ALA A 218 -10.48 9.74 12.09
CA ALA A 218 -10.72 9.66 10.65
C ALA A 218 -10.50 8.24 10.07
N ALA A 219 -9.57 7.45 10.63
CA ALA A 219 -9.34 6.07 10.18
C ALA A 219 -10.53 5.14 10.48
N TYR A 220 -11.29 5.42 11.53
CA TYR A 220 -12.50 4.66 11.91
C TYR A 220 -13.78 5.29 11.35
N GLY A 221 -13.73 6.54 10.85
CA GLY A 221 -14.88 7.25 10.32
C GLY A 221 -16.04 7.32 11.32
N THR A 222 -17.24 7.00 10.87
CA THR A 222 -18.48 7.00 11.67
C THR A 222 -18.43 6.04 12.86
N ASN A 223 -17.59 5.00 12.81
CA ASN A 223 -17.45 3.99 13.87
C ASN A 223 -16.69 4.50 15.11
N TYR A 224 -15.97 5.62 15.01
CA TYR A 224 -15.12 6.09 16.12
C TYR A 224 -15.90 6.32 17.41
N GLN A 225 -17.08 6.95 17.33
CA GLN A 225 -17.92 7.19 18.50
C GLN A 225 -18.44 5.90 19.16
N ARG A 226 -18.85 4.92 18.34
CA ARG A 226 -19.26 3.59 18.81
C ARG A 226 -18.11 2.86 19.52
N LEU A 227 -16.88 2.98 18.97
CA LEU A 227 -15.68 2.43 19.60
C LEU A 227 -15.35 3.09 20.94
N GLN A 228 -15.56 4.42 21.07
CA GLN A 228 -15.41 5.13 22.34
C GLN A 228 -16.44 4.64 23.40
N GLN A 229 -17.69 4.39 22.99
CA GLN A 229 -18.73 3.83 23.87
C GLN A 229 -18.39 2.40 24.30
N ALA A 230 -17.94 1.56 23.39
CA ALA A 230 -17.45 0.22 23.72
C ALA A 230 -16.26 0.28 24.69
N LYS A 231 -15.33 1.20 24.45
CA LYS A 231 -14.18 1.45 25.33
C LYS A 231 -14.64 1.87 26.74
N ALA A 232 -15.61 2.78 26.87
CA ALA A 232 -16.15 3.21 28.14
C ALA A 232 -16.82 2.06 28.90
N THR A 233 -17.41 1.09 28.19
CA THR A 233 -18.05 -0.08 28.80
C THR A 233 -17.05 -1.11 29.31
N TYR A 234 -16.02 -1.43 28.51
CA TYR A 234 -15.11 -2.56 28.79
C TYR A 234 -13.76 -2.15 29.37
N ASP A 235 -13.36 -0.90 29.25
CA ASP A 235 -12.10 -0.36 29.78
C ASP A 235 -12.25 1.13 30.15
N PRO A 236 -13.16 1.45 31.11
CA PRO A 236 -13.46 2.83 31.49
C PRO A 236 -12.25 3.59 32.03
N ASP A 237 -11.32 2.90 32.68
CA ASP A 237 -10.08 3.49 33.22
C ASP A 237 -8.98 3.63 32.18
N ASN A 238 -9.27 3.27 30.92
CA ASN A 238 -8.32 3.35 29.79
C ASN A 238 -6.98 2.65 30.08
N LEU A 239 -7.05 1.45 30.67
CA LEU A 239 -5.86 0.65 30.99
C LEU A 239 -5.11 0.23 29.73
N PHE A 240 -5.83 -0.23 28.69
CA PHE A 240 -5.30 -0.62 27.38
C PHE A 240 -5.21 0.59 26.45
N ARG A 241 -4.15 1.37 26.55
CA ARG A 241 -3.94 2.65 25.85
C ARG A 241 -2.70 2.69 24.94
N VAL A 242 -2.13 1.53 24.64
CA VAL A 242 -0.97 1.42 23.76
C VAL A 242 -1.37 1.58 22.29
N ASN A 243 -0.47 2.04 21.44
CA ASN A 243 -0.65 2.31 20.00
C ASN A 243 -1.65 3.45 19.71
N ARG A 244 -2.67 3.19 18.86
CA ARG A 244 -3.68 4.17 18.47
C ARG A 244 -4.84 4.11 19.45
N ASN A 245 -4.64 4.68 20.62
CA ASN A 245 -5.64 4.66 21.68
C ASN A 245 -6.95 5.30 21.24
N ILE A 246 -8.07 4.63 21.52
CA ILE A 246 -9.41 5.20 21.51
C ILE A 246 -9.75 5.50 22.97
N ALA A 247 -9.81 6.79 23.33
CA ALA A 247 -10.20 7.18 24.67
C ALA A 247 -11.66 6.79 24.95
N PRO A 248 -12.01 6.36 26.19
CA PRO A 248 -13.40 6.12 26.57
C PRO A 248 -14.26 7.35 26.29
N ALA A 249 -15.53 7.12 25.92
CA ALA A 249 -16.53 8.21 25.91
C ALA A 249 -16.69 8.79 27.33
N ALA A 250 -16.90 10.12 27.40
CA ALA A 250 -17.15 10.82 28.65
C ALA A 250 -18.52 10.45 29.23
#